data_037a0aeb132f7d68c961bbd2c3268582
#
_entry.id   037a0aeb132f7d68c961bbd2c3268582
#
_cell.length_a   1.000
_cell.length_b   1.000
_cell.length_c   1.000
_cell.angle_alpha   90.00
_cell.angle_beta   90.00
_cell.angle_gamma   90.00
#
_symmetry.space_group_name_H-M   'P 1'
#
loop_
_entity.id
_entity.type
_entity.pdbx_description
1 polymer ?
#
loop_
_entity_poly.entity_id
_entity_poly.type
_entity_poly.pdbx_seq_one_letter_code
_entity_poly.pdbx_strand_id
1 'polypeptide(L)'
;MKEIGLSLDTVWMLLAAMLVFWMQPGFALCEAGFTRSKNTANILMKNFVDFMFGSLLFFFLGFGFMFGSDGAGFIGAPNWGDLSFYKGDLPVEGFLIFETVFCATSATIVSGAMAERTKFSMYLVYSAFISLIIYPVEGHWTWGGGWLCDSSSDSFMMELFGTTFHDFAGSAIVHSVGGVLALIGAMALGPRLNKYSKNGKSRAIPGHNLTLASLGVFILWLGWFGFNPGSQLAATGEVNRTAISHVFLTTNLAAVAGGTATMFITWLKYGKPSLSLTLNGVLAGLVGITAGCDLVSPVGAIIIGLICGIVLVYAIEFIDHRLHIDDPVGASSVHGVCGILGTILTGLLATDSGALYGHGWGFFGAQCFGILVIDLWAAVTGFLLFYGIKKTHGLRVGSRIEEEGLDIYEHGESCYN
;
A
#
# COMPACT_ATOMS: atom_id res chain seq x y z
N MET A 1 -12.22 -30.03 -19.44
CA MET A 1 -12.79 -29.10 -18.45
C MET A 1 -11.72 -28.48 -17.57
N LYS A 2 -10.74 -29.25 -17.01
CA LYS A 2 -9.64 -28.72 -16.19
C LYS A 2 -8.80 -27.67 -16.96
N GLU A 3 -8.44 -27.95 -18.20
CA GLU A 3 -7.65 -27.05 -19.06
C GLU A 3 -8.37 -25.73 -19.35
N ILE A 4 -9.68 -25.78 -19.64
CA ILE A 4 -10.50 -24.56 -19.83
C ILE A 4 -10.56 -23.76 -18.53
N GLY A 5 -10.67 -24.45 -17.38
CA GLY A 5 -10.63 -23.82 -16.07
C GLY A 5 -9.34 -23.03 -15.86
N LEU A 6 -8.18 -23.65 -16.00
CA LEU A 6 -6.87 -23.02 -15.87
C LEU A 6 -6.67 -21.85 -16.86
N SER A 7 -7.20 -21.99 -18.10
CA SER A 7 -7.16 -20.89 -19.06
C SER A 7 -7.96 -19.68 -18.60
N LEU A 8 -9.17 -19.87 -18.03
CA LEU A 8 -10.00 -18.79 -17.48
C LEU A 8 -9.37 -18.18 -16.23
N ASP A 9 -8.79 -18.98 -15.35
CA ASP A 9 -8.09 -18.53 -14.17
C ASP A 9 -6.87 -17.67 -14.54
N THR A 10 -6.11 -18.12 -15.55
CA THR A 10 -4.97 -17.35 -16.11
C THR A 10 -5.45 -16.01 -16.71
N VAL A 11 -6.52 -16.01 -17.48
CA VAL A 11 -7.09 -14.77 -18.06
C VAL A 11 -7.56 -13.82 -16.95
N TRP A 12 -8.20 -14.35 -15.90
CA TRP A 12 -8.62 -13.54 -14.75
C TRP A 12 -7.44 -12.88 -14.04
N MET A 13 -6.38 -13.67 -13.73
CA MET A 13 -5.18 -13.16 -13.10
C MET A 13 -4.48 -12.07 -13.95
N LEU A 14 -4.37 -12.27 -15.27
CA LEU A 14 -3.77 -11.28 -16.16
C LEU A 14 -4.62 -10.00 -16.30
N LEU A 15 -5.96 -10.11 -16.34
CA LEU A 15 -6.85 -8.96 -16.29
C LEU A 15 -6.69 -8.19 -14.99
N ALA A 16 -6.60 -8.90 -13.87
CA ALA A 16 -6.34 -8.31 -12.56
C ALA A 16 -4.98 -7.59 -12.52
N ALA A 17 -3.92 -8.23 -13.03
CA ALA A 17 -2.59 -7.60 -13.15
C ALA A 17 -2.64 -6.31 -13.97
N MET A 18 -3.38 -6.27 -15.08
CA MET A 18 -3.58 -5.06 -15.89
C MET A 18 -4.33 -3.97 -15.13
N LEU A 19 -5.35 -4.30 -14.34
CA LEU A 19 -6.07 -3.34 -13.51
C LEU A 19 -5.18 -2.77 -12.41
N VAL A 20 -4.36 -3.59 -11.77
CA VAL A 20 -3.40 -3.13 -10.75
C VAL A 20 -2.26 -2.32 -11.38
N PHE A 21 -1.75 -2.71 -12.56
CA PHE A 21 -0.81 -1.87 -13.32
C PHE A 21 -1.40 -0.48 -13.60
N TRP A 22 -2.68 -0.42 -13.92
CA TRP A 22 -3.39 0.85 -14.14
C TRP A 22 -3.47 1.74 -12.89
N MET A 23 -3.17 1.21 -11.71
CA MET A 23 -3.02 2.04 -10.51
C MET A 23 -1.77 2.93 -10.54
N GLN A 24 -0.74 2.61 -11.33
CA GLN A 24 0.46 3.47 -11.44
C GLN A 24 0.12 4.87 -11.98
N PRO A 25 -0.59 5.05 -13.13
CA PRO A 25 -1.09 6.37 -13.51
C PRO A 25 -2.07 6.96 -12.49
N GLY A 26 -2.84 6.14 -11.77
CA GLY A 26 -3.70 6.59 -10.67
C GLY A 26 -2.92 7.28 -9.55
N PHE A 27 -1.86 6.66 -9.06
CA PHE A 27 -0.94 7.25 -8.09
C PHE A 27 -0.27 8.51 -8.64
N ALA A 28 0.27 8.44 -9.86
CA ALA A 28 0.94 9.57 -10.49
C ALA A 28 0.03 10.82 -10.58
N LEU A 29 -1.23 10.65 -10.98
CA LEU A 29 -2.20 11.75 -11.07
C LEU A 29 -2.65 12.24 -9.70
N CYS A 30 -2.85 11.34 -8.73
CA CYS A 30 -3.20 11.67 -7.37
C CYS A 30 -2.09 12.51 -6.71
N GLU A 31 -0.85 12.01 -6.74
CA GLU A 31 0.31 12.71 -6.19
C GLU A 31 0.55 14.06 -6.90
N ALA A 32 0.53 14.10 -8.23
CA ALA A 32 0.70 15.33 -9.00
C ALA A 32 -0.36 16.36 -8.62
N GLY A 33 -1.62 15.95 -8.51
CA GLY A 33 -2.72 16.84 -8.16
C GLY A 33 -2.62 17.41 -6.75
N PHE A 34 -2.14 16.63 -5.77
CA PHE A 34 -1.97 17.05 -4.38
C PHE A 34 -0.67 17.81 -4.09
N THR A 35 0.23 17.93 -5.04
CA THR A 35 1.50 18.64 -4.89
C THR A 35 1.55 19.90 -5.75
N ARG A 36 2.63 20.68 -5.64
CA ARG A 36 2.80 21.93 -6.42
C ARG A 36 3.26 21.62 -7.85
N SER A 37 2.73 22.38 -8.82
CA SER A 37 2.94 22.21 -10.26
C SER A 37 4.40 22.11 -10.71
N LYS A 38 5.29 22.81 -10.04
CA LYS A 38 6.74 22.87 -10.32
C LYS A 38 7.51 21.56 -10.01
N ASN A 39 6.80 20.52 -9.54
CA ASN A 39 7.35 19.21 -9.20
C ASN A 39 6.63 18.07 -9.96
N THR A 40 5.80 18.40 -10.95
CA THR A 40 4.93 17.42 -11.61
C THR A 40 5.74 16.43 -12.46
N ALA A 41 6.73 16.89 -13.23
CA ALA A 41 7.59 15.99 -14.01
C ALA A 41 8.38 15.05 -13.10
N ASN A 42 8.89 15.55 -11.98
CA ASN A 42 9.58 14.74 -10.98
C ASN A 42 8.66 13.64 -10.40
N ILE A 43 7.41 13.98 -10.11
CA ILE A 43 6.43 13.00 -9.58
C ILE A 43 6.11 11.94 -10.63
N LEU A 44 5.83 12.33 -11.87
CA LEU A 44 5.56 11.39 -12.95
C LEU A 44 6.75 10.45 -13.16
N MET A 45 7.97 10.99 -13.20
CA MET A 45 9.19 10.21 -13.38
C MET A 45 9.39 9.20 -12.23
N LYS A 46 9.12 9.59 -10.98
CA LYS A 46 9.21 8.68 -9.83
C LYS A 46 8.25 7.49 -9.98
N ASN A 47 7.00 7.73 -10.34
CA ASN A 47 6.01 6.66 -10.54
C ASN A 47 6.38 5.72 -11.70
N PHE A 48 6.94 6.24 -12.81
CA PHE A 48 7.48 5.40 -13.88
C PHE A 48 8.64 4.53 -13.40
N VAL A 49 9.55 5.12 -12.65
CA VAL A 49 10.75 4.42 -12.17
C VAL A 49 10.41 3.32 -11.17
N ASP A 50 9.46 3.53 -10.28
CA ASP A 50 9.02 2.49 -9.34
C ASP A 50 8.60 1.22 -10.10
N PHE A 51 7.85 1.39 -11.17
CA PHE A 51 7.44 0.26 -11.96
C PHE A 51 8.60 -0.33 -12.77
N MET A 52 9.40 0.51 -13.46
CA MET A 52 10.50 0.02 -14.31
C MET A 52 11.58 -0.70 -13.49
N PHE A 53 12.11 -0.03 -12.46
CA PHE A 53 13.17 -0.61 -11.62
C PHE A 53 12.65 -1.72 -10.71
N GLY A 54 11.47 -1.50 -10.12
CA GLY A 54 10.82 -2.50 -9.30
C GLY A 54 10.60 -3.81 -10.05
N SER A 55 10.10 -3.74 -11.29
CA SER A 55 9.90 -4.93 -12.14
C SER A 55 11.20 -5.69 -12.42
N LEU A 56 12.29 -4.96 -12.76
CA LEU A 56 13.57 -5.60 -13.03
C LEU A 56 14.16 -6.25 -11.77
N LEU A 57 14.16 -5.55 -10.66
CA LEU A 57 14.73 -6.06 -9.41
C LEU A 57 13.92 -7.20 -8.82
N PHE A 58 12.59 -7.09 -8.87
CA PHE A 58 11.69 -8.13 -8.42
C PHE A 58 11.82 -9.40 -9.27
N PHE A 59 11.92 -9.26 -10.60
CA PHE A 59 12.18 -10.39 -11.50
C PHE A 59 13.48 -11.12 -11.18
N PHE A 60 14.59 -10.39 -10.98
CA PHE A 60 15.89 -11.03 -10.78
C PHE A 60 16.07 -11.64 -9.39
N LEU A 61 15.53 -11.02 -8.35
CA LEU A 61 15.80 -11.43 -6.97
C LEU A 61 14.55 -11.42 -6.07
N GLY A 62 13.75 -10.36 -6.13
CA GLY A 62 12.65 -10.16 -5.20
C GLY A 62 11.62 -11.29 -5.25
N PHE A 63 11.28 -11.79 -6.44
CA PHE A 63 10.36 -12.90 -6.60
C PHE A 63 10.86 -14.19 -5.95
N GLY A 64 12.16 -14.47 -6.07
CA GLY A 64 12.79 -15.58 -5.37
C GLY A 64 12.82 -15.40 -3.86
N PHE A 65 13.12 -14.20 -3.38
CA PHE A 65 13.07 -13.90 -1.93
C PHE A 65 11.65 -14.03 -1.37
N MET A 66 10.62 -13.74 -2.16
CA MET A 66 9.24 -13.82 -1.72
C MET A 66 8.64 -15.23 -1.86
N PHE A 67 8.84 -15.91 -2.98
CA PHE A 67 8.18 -17.17 -3.33
C PHE A 67 9.13 -18.36 -3.51
N GLY A 68 10.43 -18.15 -3.37
CA GLY A 68 11.43 -19.20 -3.47
C GLY A 68 11.39 -20.18 -2.29
N SER A 69 12.03 -21.34 -2.48
CA SER A 69 12.15 -22.33 -1.41
C SER A 69 12.91 -21.78 -0.22
N ASP A 70 12.40 -22.03 0.97
CA ASP A 70 12.99 -21.65 2.25
C ASP A 70 12.93 -22.82 3.23
N GLY A 71 13.93 -22.92 4.12
CA GLY A 71 13.97 -23.92 5.19
C GLY A 71 13.56 -23.39 6.56
N ALA A 72 13.43 -22.07 6.74
CA ALA A 72 13.19 -21.42 8.04
C ALA A 72 11.95 -20.51 8.08
N GLY A 73 11.24 -20.33 6.98
CA GLY A 73 10.04 -19.49 6.88
C GLY A 73 10.32 -17.98 6.89
N PHE A 74 11.58 -17.55 6.76
CA PHE A 74 11.95 -16.13 6.90
C PHE A 74 12.20 -15.43 5.56
N ILE A 75 12.86 -16.07 4.62
CA ILE A 75 13.18 -15.55 3.29
C ILE A 75 13.38 -16.68 2.31
N GLY A 76 12.83 -16.56 1.12
CA GLY A 76 13.05 -17.52 0.04
C GLY A 76 14.44 -17.40 -0.59
N ALA A 77 14.82 -18.42 -1.36
CA ALA A 77 16.08 -18.43 -2.08
C ALA A 77 16.04 -17.51 -3.31
N PRO A 78 17.13 -16.76 -3.60
CA PRO A 78 17.17 -15.88 -4.77
C PRO A 78 17.06 -16.69 -6.06
N ASN A 79 16.32 -16.18 -7.05
CA ASN A 79 16.03 -16.88 -8.29
C ASN A 79 16.96 -16.50 -9.48
N TRP A 80 17.60 -15.34 -9.44
CA TRP A 80 18.47 -14.81 -10.50
C TRP A 80 17.83 -14.82 -11.90
N GLY A 81 16.50 -14.64 -11.95
CA GLY A 81 15.72 -14.72 -13.20
C GLY A 81 15.33 -16.14 -13.62
N ASP A 82 15.72 -17.18 -12.89
CA ASP A 82 15.23 -18.54 -13.11
C ASP A 82 13.88 -18.72 -12.38
N LEU A 83 12.84 -19.04 -13.14
CA LEU A 83 11.48 -19.23 -12.64
C LEU A 83 11.11 -20.70 -12.43
N SER A 84 12.02 -21.61 -12.66
CA SER A 84 11.77 -23.08 -12.61
C SER A 84 11.44 -23.60 -11.20
N PHE A 85 11.72 -22.84 -10.17
CA PHE A 85 11.40 -23.16 -8.77
C PHE A 85 9.89 -23.12 -8.47
N TYR A 86 9.13 -22.28 -9.20
CA TYR A 86 7.69 -22.12 -8.98
C TYR A 86 6.93 -23.39 -9.39
N LYS A 87 6.04 -23.88 -8.52
CA LYS A 87 5.28 -25.12 -8.69
C LYS A 87 3.76 -24.91 -8.61
N GLY A 88 3.29 -23.66 -8.71
CA GLY A 88 1.86 -23.38 -8.75
C GLY A 88 1.16 -23.86 -10.01
N ASP A 89 -0.16 -23.93 -10.00
CA ASP A 89 -0.98 -24.36 -11.14
C ASP A 89 -1.07 -23.31 -12.26
N LEU A 90 -0.91 -22.03 -11.94
CA LEU A 90 -0.96 -20.92 -12.89
C LEU A 90 0.42 -20.74 -13.58
N PRO A 91 0.47 -20.22 -14.83
CA PRO A 91 1.73 -19.88 -15.48
C PRO A 91 2.56 -18.91 -14.66
N VAL A 92 3.82 -19.28 -14.39
CA VAL A 92 4.70 -18.50 -13.51
C VAL A 92 4.92 -17.07 -13.99
N GLU A 93 5.01 -16.84 -15.30
CA GLU A 93 5.19 -15.52 -15.88
C GLU A 93 3.98 -14.61 -15.59
N GLY A 94 2.77 -15.19 -15.64
CA GLY A 94 1.53 -14.49 -15.28
C GLY A 94 1.47 -14.19 -13.79
N PHE A 95 1.85 -15.13 -12.94
CA PHE A 95 1.91 -14.93 -11.50
C PHE A 95 2.98 -13.90 -11.12
N LEU A 96 4.15 -13.96 -11.75
CA LEU A 96 5.22 -12.97 -11.54
C LEU A 96 4.77 -11.55 -11.88
N ILE A 97 4.12 -11.32 -13.03
CA ILE A 97 3.65 -9.96 -13.38
C ILE A 97 2.55 -9.50 -12.42
N PHE A 98 1.68 -10.40 -11.97
CA PHE A 98 0.67 -10.09 -10.95
C PHE A 98 1.32 -9.63 -9.65
N GLU A 99 2.29 -10.36 -9.12
CA GLU A 99 3.00 -9.99 -7.90
C GLU A 99 3.90 -8.75 -8.06
N THR A 100 4.44 -8.54 -9.27
CA THR A 100 5.25 -7.35 -9.59
C THR A 100 4.47 -6.06 -9.41
N VAL A 101 3.20 -6.00 -9.82
CA VAL A 101 2.37 -4.79 -9.69
C VAL A 101 2.02 -4.49 -8.23
N PHE A 102 1.97 -5.50 -7.36
CA PHE A 102 1.82 -5.32 -5.91
C PHE A 102 3.11 -4.78 -5.26
N CYS A 103 4.25 -5.36 -5.61
CA CYS A 103 5.56 -4.86 -5.18
C CYS A 103 5.77 -3.39 -5.55
N ALA A 104 5.49 -3.02 -6.80
CA ALA A 104 5.59 -1.63 -7.25
C ALA A 104 4.67 -0.70 -6.47
N THR A 105 3.47 -1.16 -6.10
CA THR A 105 2.52 -0.37 -5.31
C THR A 105 3.08 -0.01 -3.93
N SER A 106 3.75 -0.94 -3.22
CA SER A 106 4.33 -0.65 -1.90
C SER A 106 5.42 0.43 -1.97
N ALA A 107 6.25 0.42 -3.01
CA ALA A 107 7.28 1.44 -3.24
C ALA A 107 6.68 2.80 -3.61
N THR A 108 5.65 2.82 -4.49
CA THR A 108 4.98 4.05 -4.93
C THR A 108 4.31 4.80 -3.78
N ILE A 109 3.75 4.12 -2.78
CA ILE A 109 3.15 4.76 -1.60
C ILE A 109 4.14 5.71 -0.90
N VAL A 110 5.41 5.33 -0.81
CA VAL A 110 6.45 6.15 -0.17
C VAL A 110 6.72 7.44 -0.93
N SER A 111 6.57 7.42 -2.25
CA SER A 111 6.77 8.57 -3.15
C SER A 111 6.01 9.80 -2.69
N GLY A 112 4.72 9.65 -2.37
CA GLY A 112 3.82 10.74 -2.01
C GLY A 112 4.25 11.49 -0.74
N ALA A 113 4.62 10.77 0.31
CA ALA A 113 5.04 11.38 1.58
C ALA A 113 6.36 12.15 1.47
N MET A 114 7.22 11.77 0.53
CA MET A 114 8.54 12.37 0.32
C MET A 114 8.58 13.37 -0.84
N ALA A 115 7.42 13.68 -1.43
CA ALA A 115 7.31 14.55 -2.60
C ALA A 115 7.86 15.97 -2.36
N GLU A 116 8.26 16.63 -3.44
CA GLU A 116 8.69 18.05 -3.54
C GLU A 116 10.07 18.39 -2.98
N ARG A 117 10.79 17.49 -2.31
CA ARG A 117 12.08 17.78 -1.66
C ARG A 117 13.12 16.66 -1.67
N THR A 118 12.78 15.49 -2.20
CA THR A 118 13.70 14.33 -2.28
C THR A 118 14.57 14.41 -3.52
N LYS A 119 15.86 14.12 -3.40
CA LYS A 119 16.76 13.94 -4.56
C LYS A 119 16.28 12.75 -5.39
N PHE A 120 16.16 12.90 -6.69
CA PHE A 120 15.70 11.83 -7.57
C PHE A 120 16.62 10.60 -7.55
N SER A 121 17.95 10.81 -7.53
CA SER A 121 18.89 9.71 -7.40
C SER A 121 18.73 8.88 -6.13
N MET A 122 18.36 9.50 -5.01
CA MET A 122 18.11 8.79 -3.75
C MET A 122 16.75 8.11 -3.74
N TYR A 123 15.81 8.62 -4.52
CA TYR A 123 14.55 7.95 -4.80
C TYR A 123 14.79 6.57 -5.44
N LEU A 124 15.62 6.51 -6.50
CA LEU A 124 16.00 5.26 -7.14
C LEU A 124 16.57 4.24 -6.14
N VAL A 125 17.44 4.72 -5.25
CA VAL A 125 18.09 3.85 -4.26
C VAL A 125 17.08 3.25 -3.30
N TYR A 126 16.23 4.06 -2.68
CA TYR A 126 15.32 3.49 -1.67
C TYR A 126 14.18 2.66 -2.31
N SER A 127 13.67 3.05 -3.49
CA SER A 127 12.69 2.25 -4.24
C SER A 127 13.26 0.87 -4.59
N ALA A 128 14.54 0.82 -5.01
CA ALA A 128 15.24 -0.44 -5.27
C ALA A 128 15.31 -1.32 -4.02
N PHE A 129 15.66 -0.77 -2.85
CA PHE A 129 15.73 -1.54 -1.60
C PHE A 129 14.36 -2.04 -1.13
N ILE A 130 13.31 -1.23 -1.31
CA ILE A 130 11.93 -1.64 -0.99
C ILE A 130 11.53 -2.84 -1.85
N SER A 131 11.69 -2.74 -3.17
CA SER A 131 11.27 -3.76 -4.14
C SER A 131 12.12 -5.03 -4.08
N LEU A 132 13.38 -4.92 -3.65
CA LEU A 132 14.32 -6.02 -3.65
C LEU A 132 14.33 -6.80 -2.33
N ILE A 133 14.18 -6.13 -1.19
CA ILE A 133 14.41 -6.72 0.13
C ILE A 133 13.23 -6.49 1.06
N ILE A 134 12.80 -5.23 1.28
CA ILE A 134 11.87 -4.92 2.37
C ILE A 134 10.54 -5.60 2.14
N TYR A 135 9.93 -5.37 0.99
CA TYR A 135 8.66 -5.96 0.59
C TYR A 135 8.74 -7.48 0.39
N PRO A 136 9.72 -8.04 -0.36
CA PRO A 136 9.76 -9.48 -0.57
C PRO A 136 9.97 -10.32 0.69
N VAL A 137 10.73 -9.84 1.66
CA VAL A 137 10.98 -10.59 2.90
C VAL A 137 9.71 -10.72 3.74
N GLU A 138 9.00 -9.63 3.98
CA GLU A 138 7.75 -9.71 4.77
C GLU A 138 6.60 -10.34 3.97
N GLY A 139 6.60 -10.18 2.66
CA GLY A 139 5.69 -10.90 1.76
C GLY A 139 5.92 -12.41 1.78
N HIS A 140 7.17 -12.87 1.97
CA HIS A 140 7.48 -14.28 2.17
C HIS A 140 6.85 -14.83 3.45
N TRP A 141 6.84 -14.07 4.55
CA TRP A 141 6.25 -14.51 5.82
C TRP A 141 4.77 -14.87 5.72
N THR A 142 4.09 -14.30 4.73
CA THR A 142 2.66 -14.43 4.48
C THR A 142 2.38 -15.18 3.18
N TRP A 143 2.40 -14.50 2.04
CA TRP A 143 2.02 -15.06 0.73
C TRP A 143 3.05 -16.05 0.19
N GLY A 144 4.31 -15.94 0.60
CA GLY A 144 5.39 -16.87 0.24
C GLY A 144 5.38 -18.20 1.01
N GLY A 145 4.41 -18.41 1.91
CA GLY A 145 4.32 -19.63 2.73
C GLY A 145 5.24 -19.64 3.94
N GLY A 146 5.71 -18.47 4.40
CA GLY A 146 6.59 -18.33 5.55
C GLY A 146 5.87 -18.46 6.90
N TRP A 147 6.57 -18.14 7.97
CA TRP A 147 6.22 -18.49 9.35
C TRP A 147 4.91 -17.87 9.90
N LEU A 148 4.42 -16.74 9.34
CA LEU A 148 3.12 -16.17 9.73
C LEU A 148 1.91 -16.93 9.18
N CYS A 149 2.10 -17.66 8.07
CA CYS A 149 1.07 -18.47 7.40
C CYS A 149 1.25 -19.97 7.61
N ASP A 150 2.28 -20.42 8.31
CA ASP A 150 2.50 -21.84 8.55
C ASP A 150 1.38 -22.42 9.42
N SER A 151 0.55 -23.25 8.81
CA SER A 151 -0.60 -23.91 9.46
C SER A 151 -0.27 -25.28 10.07
N SER A 152 1.02 -25.67 10.12
CA SER A 152 1.45 -26.89 10.79
C SER A 152 1.08 -26.83 12.28
N SER A 153 0.63 -27.94 12.84
CA SER A 153 0.13 -27.99 14.22
C SER A 153 1.15 -27.58 15.29
N ASP A 154 2.43 -27.64 14.94
CA ASP A 154 3.60 -27.29 15.76
C ASP A 154 4.24 -25.94 15.35
N SER A 155 3.58 -25.18 14.48
CA SER A 155 4.04 -23.84 14.12
C SER A 155 3.78 -22.84 15.24
N PHE A 156 4.63 -21.82 15.31
CA PHE A 156 4.52 -20.74 16.31
C PHE A 156 3.14 -20.09 16.33
N MET A 157 2.55 -19.82 15.16
CA MET A 157 1.23 -19.17 15.07
C MET A 157 0.12 -20.09 15.57
N MET A 158 0.16 -21.37 15.20
CA MET A 158 -0.84 -22.37 15.65
C MET A 158 -0.73 -22.65 17.14
N GLU A 159 0.48 -22.75 17.71
CA GLU A 159 0.65 -22.93 19.15
C GLU A 159 0.18 -21.73 19.96
N LEU A 160 0.43 -20.50 19.49
CA LEU A 160 0.11 -19.29 20.26
C LEU A 160 -1.35 -18.84 20.09
N PHE A 161 -1.88 -18.91 18.88
CA PHE A 161 -3.18 -18.33 18.53
C PHE A 161 -4.22 -19.37 18.08
N GLY A 162 -3.81 -20.60 17.78
CA GLY A 162 -4.67 -21.63 17.19
C GLY A 162 -5.06 -21.35 15.74
N THR A 163 -4.41 -20.38 15.09
CA THR A 163 -4.67 -19.95 13.71
C THR A 163 -3.49 -19.16 13.15
N THR A 164 -3.46 -18.94 11.84
CA THR A 164 -2.43 -18.17 11.15
C THR A 164 -2.86 -16.70 10.94
N PHE A 165 -1.88 -15.85 10.57
CA PHE A 165 -2.15 -14.51 10.10
C PHE A 165 -2.83 -14.54 8.72
N HIS A 166 -3.74 -13.60 8.47
CA HIS A 166 -4.43 -13.47 7.19
C HIS A 166 -4.38 -12.03 6.68
N ASP A 167 -3.91 -11.88 5.45
CA ASP A 167 -3.98 -10.63 4.69
C ASP A 167 -4.29 -10.98 3.23
N PHE A 168 -5.56 -10.89 2.84
CA PHE A 168 -6.03 -11.40 1.55
C PHE A 168 -5.35 -10.72 0.37
N ALA A 169 -5.30 -9.39 0.39
CA ALA A 169 -4.76 -8.63 -0.73
C ALA A 169 -3.76 -7.53 -0.33
N GLY A 170 -3.36 -7.42 0.96
CA GLY A 170 -2.22 -6.57 1.36
C GLY A 170 -2.55 -5.29 2.11
N SER A 171 -3.57 -5.26 3.00
CA SER A 171 -3.69 -4.12 3.95
C SER A 171 -2.41 -3.96 4.77
N ALA A 172 -1.80 -5.07 5.22
CA ALA A 172 -0.53 -5.09 5.92
C ALA A 172 0.64 -5.06 4.94
N ILE A 173 0.77 -6.11 4.13
CA ILE A 173 1.94 -6.41 3.30
C ILE A 173 2.27 -5.27 2.31
N VAL A 174 1.27 -4.66 1.69
CA VAL A 174 1.47 -3.59 0.70
C VAL A 174 1.28 -2.23 1.35
N HIS A 175 0.11 -2.02 1.97
CA HIS A 175 -0.31 -0.68 2.36
C HIS A 175 0.31 -0.25 3.68
N SER A 176 0.26 -1.06 4.74
CA SER A 176 0.86 -0.68 6.02
C SER A 176 2.38 -0.55 5.89
N VAL A 177 3.05 -1.50 5.24
CA VAL A 177 4.50 -1.42 4.95
C VAL A 177 4.84 -0.15 4.19
N GLY A 178 4.17 0.13 3.06
CA GLY A 178 4.37 1.37 2.31
C GLY A 178 4.11 2.63 3.14
N GLY A 179 3.05 2.64 3.96
CA GLY A 179 2.66 3.76 4.82
C GLY A 179 3.62 4.00 5.99
N VAL A 180 4.15 2.96 6.62
CA VAL A 180 5.17 3.05 7.68
C VAL A 180 6.50 3.55 7.10
N LEU A 181 6.92 3.00 5.94
CA LEU A 181 8.10 3.49 5.23
C LEU A 181 7.94 4.96 4.81
N ALA A 182 6.74 5.37 4.36
CA ALA A 182 6.40 6.74 4.03
C ALA A 182 6.56 7.69 5.24
N LEU A 183 6.06 7.27 6.40
CA LEU A 183 6.19 8.03 7.65
C LEU A 183 7.66 8.23 8.05
N ILE A 184 8.45 7.15 8.06
CA ILE A 184 9.86 7.18 8.44
C ILE A 184 10.68 7.97 7.42
N GLY A 185 10.40 7.80 6.12
CA GLY A 185 11.02 8.58 5.06
C GLY A 185 10.75 10.07 5.21
N ALA A 186 9.50 10.47 5.46
CA ALA A 186 9.13 11.87 5.73
C ALA A 186 9.81 12.43 6.97
N MET A 187 9.93 11.64 8.05
CA MET A 187 10.69 12.01 9.27
C MET A 187 12.17 12.24 8.96
N ALA A 188 12.81 11.32 8.25
CA ALA A 188 14.21 11.41 7.90
C ALA A 188 14.51 12.61 6.99
N LEU A 189 13.62 12.88 6.03
CA LEU A 189 13.72 13.96 5.05
C LEU A 189 13.49 15.35 5.68
N GLY A 190 12.57 15.44 6.62
CA GLY A 190 12.10 16.68 7.25
C GLY A 190 11.01 17.40 6.42
N PRO A 191 10.37 18.43 7.01
CA PRO A 191 9.26 19.14 6.38
C PRO A 191 9.69 20.01 5.20
N ARG A 192 8.77 20.26 4.26
CA ARG A 192 8.95 21.23 3.18
C ARG A 192 9.23 22.62 3.73
N LEU A 193 9.93 23.43 2.96
CA LEU A 193 10.21 24.82 3.31
C LEU A 193 8.90 25.56 3.61
N ASN A 194 8.91 26.31 4.72
CA ASN A 194 7.77 27.10 5.22
C ASN A 194 6.53 26.28 5.63
N LYS A 195 6.60 24.95 5.72
CA LYS A 195 5.48 24.11 6.21
C LYS A 195 5.08 24.47 7.65
N TYR A 196 6.04 24.71 8.50
CA TYR A 196 5.79 25.12 9.89
C TYR A 196 6.30 26.52 10.14
N SER A 197 5.52 27.30 10.91
CA SER A 197 5.94 28.62 11.39
C SER A 197 7.02 28.49 12.47
N LYS A 198 7.67 29.61 12.82
CA LYS A 198 8.65 29.63 13.93
C LYS A 198 8.06 29.16 15.26
N ASN A 199 6.75 29.28 15.44
CA ASN A 199 6.02 28.84 16.64
C ASN A 199 5.46 27.41 16.50
N GLY A 200 5.90 26.63 15.51
CA GLY A 200 5.45 25.26 15.30
C GLY A 200 4.06 25.11 14.64
N LYS A 201 3.38 26.22 14.29
CA LYS A 201 2.05 26.14 13.66
C LYS A 201 2.18 25.63 12.23
N SER A 202 1.45 24.56 11.91
CA SER A 202 1.36 24.02 10.56
C SER A 202 0.68 25.02 9.60
N ARG A 203 1.17 25.04 8.36
CA ARG A 203 0.61 25.82 7.25
C ARG A 203 0.19 24.87 6.14
N ALA A 204 -0.99 25.09 5.59
CA ALA A 204 -1.44 24.36 4.42
C ALA A 204 -0.55 24.71 3.20
N ILE A 205 -0.09 23.68 2.50
CA ILE A 205 0.55 23.80 1.18
C ILE A 205 -0.38 23.05 0.20
N PRO A 206 -1.34 23.76 -0.43
CA PRO A 206 -2.34 23.12 -1.26
C PRO A 206 -1.71 22.52 -2.52
N GLY A 207 -2.29 21.42 -2.99
CA GLY A 207 -2.00 20.89 -4.32
C GLY A 207 -2.47 21.84 -5.42
N HIS A 208 -1.87 21.69 -6.59
CA HIS A 208 -2.15 22.61 -7.69
C HIS A 208 -3.37 22.21 -8.54
N ASN A 209 -3.81 20.93 -8.49
CA ASN A 209 -4.86 20.46 -9.39
C ASN A 209 -5.68 19.31 -8.79
N LEU A 210 -6.77 19.66 -8.10
CA LEU A 210 -7.68 18.67 -7.53
C LEU A 210 -8.45 17.86 -8.58
N THR A 211 -8.53 18.34 -9.85
CA THR A 211 -9.13 17.56 -10.94
C THR A 211 -8.26 16.35 -11.28
N LEU A 212 -6.94 16.54 -11.36
CA LEU A 212 -6.00 15.42 -11.54
C LEU A 212 -6.05 14.46 -10.35
N ALA A 213 -6.06 14.98 -9.12
CA ALA A 213 -6.18 14.15 -7.92
C ALA A 213 -7.47 13.32 -7.93
N SER A 214 -8.60 13.93 -8.29
CA SER A 214 -9.89 13.23 -8.38
C SER A 214 -9.88 12.12 -9.43
N LEU A 215 -9.34 12.40 -10.61
CA LEU A 215 -9.19 11.40 -11.66
C LEU A 215 -8.27 10.26 -11.22
N GLY A 216 -7.15 10.59 -10.56
CA GLY A 216 -6.23 9.62 -9.99
C GLY A 216 -6.92 8.66 -9.01
N VAL A 217 -7.76 9.18 -8.11
CA VAL A 217 -8.50 8.36 -7.14
C VAL A 217 -9.52 7.46 -7.83
N PHE A 218 -10.22 7.91 -8.87
CA PHE A 218 -11.12 7.03 -9.65
C PHE A 218 -10.35 5.90 -10.35
N ILE A 219 -9.18 6.20 -10.90
CA ILE A 219 -8.32 5.19 -11.53
C ILE A 219 -7.82 4.19 -10.48
N LEU A 220 -7.40 4.65 -9.30
CA LEU A 220 -7.02 3.78 -8.18
C LEU A 220 -8.18 2.89 -7.74
N TRP A 221 -9.39 3.44 -7.62
CA TRP A 221 -10.57 2.66 -7.27
C TRP A 221 -10.89 1.58 -8.30
N LEU A 222 -10.83 1.92 -9.60
CA LEU A 222 -10.98 0.93 -10.66
C LEU A 222 -9.90 -0.16 -10.56
N GLY A 223 -8.64 0.22 -10.33
CA GLY A 223 -7.54 -0.72 -10.14
C GLY A 223 -7.72 -1.63 -8.94
N TRP A 224 -8.40 -1.16 -7.88
CA TRP A 224 -8.71 -1.97 -6.70
C TRP A 224 -9.63 -3.15 -6.98
N PHE A 225 -10.41 -3.12 -8.04
CA PHE A 225 -11.15 -4.30 -8.53
C PHE A 225 -10.25 -5.37 -9.17
N GLY A 226 -9.04 -5.01 -9.56
CA GLY A 226 -7.97 -5.97 -9.87
C GLY A 226 -7.19 -6.37 -8.62
N PHE A 227 -7.00 -5.43 -7.68
CA PHE A 227 -6.21 -5.64 -6.47
C PHE A 227 -6.87 -6.67 -5.54
N ASN A 228 -8.07 -6.41 -5.06
CA ASN A 228 -8.77 -7.29 -4.12
C ASN A 228 -9.40 -8.51 -4.80
N PRO A 229 -10.38 -8.38 -5.72
CA PRO A 229 -10.97 -9.56 -6.38
C PRO A 229 -9.94 -10.37 -7.19
N GLY A 230 -8.91 -9.72 -7.74
CA GLY A 230 -7.82 -10.38 -8.45
C GLY A 230 -7.01 -11.33 -7.58
N SER A 231 -6.84 -11.02 -6.29
CA SER A 231 -6.12 -11.87 -5.31
C SER A 231 -6.79 -13.22 -5.05
N GLN A 232 -8.01 -13.46 -5.56
CA GLN A 232 -8.59 -14.80 -5.59
C GLN A 232 -7.81 -15.73 -6.54
N LEU A 233 -7.07 -15.20 -7.52
CA LEU A 233 -6.23 -15.92 -8.49
C LEU A 233 -6.96 -16.96 -9.36
N ALA A 234 -8.24 -17.21 -9.13
CA ALA A 234 -9.04 -18.19 -9.85
C ALA A 234 -10.48 -17.67 -10.04
N ALA A 235 -11.06 -17.91 -11.23
CA ALA A 235 -12.42 -17.52 -11.58
C ALA A 235 -13.35 -18.71 -11.84
N THR A 236 -12.80 -19.93 -11.93
CA THR A 236 -13.55 -21.13 -12.29
C THR A 236 -14.16 -21.83 -11.08
N GLY A 237 -15.30 -22.44 -11.32
CA GLY A 237 -16.09 -23.08 -10.27
C GLY A 237 -17.00 -22.11 -9.49
N GLU A 238 -17.97 -22.67 -8.77
CA GLU A 238 -18.94 -21.86 -8.01
C GLU A 238 -18.30 -21.10 -6.86
N VAL A 239 -17.39 -21.74 -6.15
CA VAL A 239 -16.69 -21.13 -5.00
C VAL A 239 -15.94 -19.86 -5.43
N ASN A 240 -15.11 -19.94 -6.48
CA ASN A 240 -14.33 -18.80 -6.94
C ASN A 240 -15.21 -17.67 -7.50
N ARG A 241 -16.26 -18.00 -8.27
CA ARG A 241 -17.20 -16.98 -8.78
C ARG A 241 -17.89 -16.23 -7.65
N THR A 242 -18.31 -16.96 -6.62
CA THR A 242 -18.97 -16.36 -5.44
C THR A 242 -17.97 -15.50 -4.66
N ALA A 243 -16.76 -15.99 -4.42
CA ALA A 243 -15.71 -15.24 -3.71
C ALA A 243 -15.36 -13.93 -4.46
N ILE A 244 -15.07 -13.98 -5.76
CA ILE A 244 -14.79 -12.77 -6.56
C ILE A 244 -15.93 -11.77 -6.44
N SER A 245 -17.18 -12.23 -6.63
CA SER A 245 -18.36 -11.34 -6.58
C SER A 245 -18.53 -10.70 -5.20
N HIS A 246 -18.29 -11.46 -4.14
CA HIS A 246 -18.32 -10.99 -2.77
C HIS A 246 -17.23 -9.92 -2.53
N VAL A 247 -15.99 -10.20 -2.93
CA VAL A 247 -14.85 -9.28 -2.77
C VAL A 247 -15.03 -7.99 -3.56
N PHE A 248 -15.63 -8.04 -4.77
CA PHE A 248 -16.04 -6.84 -5.51
C PHE A 248 -16.99 -5.97 -4.69
N LEU A 249 -18.02 -6.57 -4.11
CA LEU A 249 -19.02 -5.86 -3.33
C LEU A 249 -18.44 -5.24 -2.06
N THR A 250 -17.72 -6.03 -1.26
CA THR A 250 -17.10 -5.57 0.00
C THR A 250 -16.08 -4.46 -0.23
N THR A 251 -15.25 -4.58 -1.26
CA THR A 251 -14.30 -3.55 -1.67
C THR A 251 -15.01 -2.24 -2.01
N ASN A 252 -16.05 -2.30 -2.85
CA ASN A 252 -16.81 -1.11 -3.22
C ASN A 252 -17.54 -0.47 -2.04
N LEU A 253 -18.16 -1.27 -1.17
CA LEU A 253 -18.90 -0.76 -0.01
C LEU A 253 -17.98 -0.06 0.98
N ALA A 254 -16.79 -0.59 1.24
CA ALA A 254 -15.82 0.05 2.11
C ALA A 254 -15.30 1.38 1.52
N ALA A 255 -15.05 1.44 0.22
CA ALA A 255 -14.64 2.66 -0.47
C ALA A 255 -15.68 3.80 -0.31
N VAL A 256 -16.94 3.50 -0.64
CA VAL A 256 -18.02 4.51 -0.54
C VAL A 256 -18.29 4.91 0.91
N ALA A 257 -18.19 3.97 1.85
CA ALA A 257 -18.38 4.23 3.27
C ALA A 257 -17.25 5.14 3.82
N GLY A 258 -15.99 4.87 3.47
CA GLY A 258 -14.84 5.68 3.86
C GLY A 258 -14.91 7.11 3.33
N GLY A 259 -15.18 7.26 2.04
CA GLY A 259 -15.39 8.59 1.43
C GLY A 259 -16.55 9.36 2.05
N THR A 260 -17.69 8.70 2.26
CA THR A 260 -18.88 9.29 2.88
C THR A 260 -18.59 9.74 4.32
N ALA A 261 -17.98 8.89 5.14
CA ALA A 261 -17.61 9.24 6.51
C ALA A 261 -16.67 10.45 6.57
N THR A 262 -15.64 10.46 5.74
CA THR A 262 -14.68 11.56 5.66
C THR A 262 -15.34 12.86 5.21
N MET A 263 -16.23 12.80 4.22
CA MET A 263 -17.01 13.96 3.76
C MET A 263 -17.83 14.57 4.91
N PHE A 264 -18.59 13.75 5.63
CA PHE A 264 -19.41 14.25 6.74
C PHE A 264 -18.58 14.75 7.92
N ILE A 265 -17.52 14.06 8.32
CA ILE A 265 -16.63 14.50 9.42
C ILE A 265 -15.98 15.84 9.07
N THR A 266 -15.49 16.01 7.85
CA THR A 266 -14.90 17.30 7.43
C THR A 266 -15.93 18.41 7.35
N TRP A 267 -17.15 18.11 6.91
CA TRP A 267 -18.25 19.07 6.89
C TRP A 267 -18.62 19.55 8.30
N LEU A 268 -18.80 18.61 9.23
CA LEU A 268 -19.10 18.94 10.62
C LEU A 268 -17.96 19.71 11.31
N LYS A 269 -16.71 19.32 11.04
CA LYS A 269 -15.54 19.87 11.72
C LYS A 269 -15.10 21.23 11.18
N TYR A 270 -15.15 21.40 9.84
CA TYR A 270 -14.63 22.60 9.17
C TYR A 270 -15.72 23.48 8.55
N GLY A 271 -17.01 23.11 8.69
CA GLY A 271 -18.14 23.83 8.14
C GLY A 271 -18.37 23.64 6.62
N LYS A 272 -17.47 22.94 5.94
CA LYS A 272 -17.55 22.60 4.51
C LYS A 272 -16.97 21.23 4.25
N PRO A 273 -17.53 20.41 3.34
CA PRO A 273 -16.91 19.15 2.96
C PRO A 273 -15.63 19.39 2.17
N SER A 274 -14.56 18.71 2.57
CA SER A 274 -13.25 18.82 1.91
C SER A 274 -13.14 17.79 0.81
N LEU A 275 -12.98 18.22 -0.46
CA LEU A 275 -12.79 17.30 -1.59
C LEU A 275 -11.50 16.47 -1.42
N SER A 276 -10.38 17.10 -1.10
CA SER A 276 -9.09 16.39 -0.95
C SER A 276 -9.12 15.33 0.14
N LEU A 277 -9.72 15.64 1.30
CA LEU A 277 -9.86 14.65 2.37
C LEU A 277 -10.88 13.57 2.02
N THR A 278 -11.98 13.90 1.33
CA THR A 278 -12.97 12.91 0.87
C THR A 278 -12.34 11.92 -0.11
N LEU A 279 -11.49 12.37 -1.03
CA LEU A 279 -10.73 11.52 -1.93
C LEU A 279 -9.81 10.54 -1.15
N ASN A 280 -9.08 11.05 -0.16
CA ASN A 280 -8.29 10.20 0.73
C ASN A 280 -9.17 9.27 1.57
N GLY A 281 -10.40 9.67 1.92
CA GLY A 281 -11.36 8.82 2.62
C GLY A 281 -11.83 7.61 1.81
N VAL A 282 -12.00 7.78 0.50
CA VAL A 282 -12.26 6.65 -0.42
C VAL A 282 -11.08 5.67 -0.39
N LEU A 283 -9.85 6.18 -0.51
CA LEU A 283 -8.65 5.36 -0.45
C LEU A 283 -8.48 4.68 0.92
N ALA A 284 -8.79 5.37 2.01
CA ALA A 284 -8.72 4.79 3.36
C ALA A 284 -9.69 3.61 3.54
N GLY A 285 -10.90 3.71 2.97
CA GLY A 285 -11.86 2.61 2.95
C GLY A 285 -11.35 1.42 2.13
N LEU A 286 -10.78 1.70 0.96
CA LEU A 286 -10.17 0.68 0.08
C LEU A 286 -9.01 -0.04 0.78
N VAL A 287 -8.08 0.72 1.38
CA VAL A 287 -6.95 0.16 2.14
C VAL A 287 -7.42 -0.68 3.32
N GLY A 288 -8.36 -0.16 4.11
CA GLY A 288 -8.83 -0.84 5.30
C GLY A 288 -9.52 -2.18 5.04
N ILE A 289 -10.23 -2.31 3.92
CA ILE A 289 -10.93 -3.56 3.58
C ILE A 289 -10.02 -4.63 2.98
N THR A 290 -8.85 -4.26 2.49
CA THR A 290 -8.00 -5.10 1.65
C THR A 290 -7.53 -6.40 2.34
N ALA A 291 -7.33 -6.39 3.68
CA ALA A 291 -6.94 -7.61 4.42
C ALA A 291 -8.07 -8.64 4.54
N GLY A 292 -9.31 -8.19 4.70
CA GLY A 292 -10.43 -9.06 5.05
C GLY A 292 -11.61 -8.98 4.10
N CYS A 293 -11.41 -8.48 2.89
CA CYS A 293 -12.49 -8.30 1.91
C CYS A 293 -13.21 -9.61 1.53
N ASP A 294 -12.54 -10.75 1.71
CA ASP A 294 -13.02 -12.11 1.52
C ASP A 294 -13.76 -12.69 2.75
N LEU A 295 -13.41 -12.22 3.96
CA LEU A 295 -13.87 -12.80 5.23
C LEU A 295 -15.01 -12.04 5.90
N VAL A 296 -15.16 -10.73 5.63
CA VAL A 296 -16.16 -9.91 6.30
C VAL A 296 -17.46 -9.84 5.51
N SER A 297 -18.60 -9.71 6.22
CA SER A 297 -19.87 -9.46 5.58
C SER A 297 -19.91 -8.09 4.87
N PRO A 298 -20.86 -7.86 3.93
CA PRO A 298 -21.05 -6.53 3.32
C PRO A 298 -21.27 -5.41 4.35
N VAL A 299 -21.96 -5.71 5.46
CA VAL A 299 -22.13 -4.77 6.58
C VAL A 299 -20.80 -4.54 7.31
N GLY A 300 -20.01 -5.60 7.53
CA GLY A 300 -18.66 -5.51 8.10
C GLY A 300 -17.75 -4.60 7.26
N ALA A 301 -17.82 -4.72 5.93
CA ALA A 301 -17.07 -3.86 5.01
C ALA A 301 -17.46 -2.38 5.12
N ILE A 302 -18.77 -2.07 5.25
CA ILE A 302 -19.24 -0.70 5.52
C ILE A 302 -18.67 -0.19 6.84
N ILE A 303 -18.70 -1.00 7.91
CA ILE A 303 -18.16 -0.63 9.23
C ILE A 303 -16.66 -0.30 9.14
N ILE A 304 -15.87 -1.16 8.47
CA ILE A 304 -14.43 -0.93 8.25
C ILE A 304 -14.21 0.39 7.51
N GLY A 305 -14.94 0.60 6.41
CA GLY A 305 -14.84 1.84 5.63
C GLY A 305 -15.17 3.09 6.44
N LEU A 306 -16.28 3.08 7.20
CA LEU A 306 -16.68 4.19 8.07
C LEU A 306 -15.60 4.52 9.12
N ILE A 307 -15.08 3.51 9.81
CA ILE A 307 -14.05 3.66 10.83
C ILE A 307 -12.77 4.23 10.21
N CYS A 308 -12.29 3.65 9.10
CA CYS A 308 -11.10 4.14 8.42
C CYS A 308 -11.26 5.59 7.92
N GLY A 309 -12.42 5.94 7.35
CA GLY A 309 -12.70 7.30 6.89
C GLY A 309 -12.73 8.34 8.03
N ILE A 310 -13.21 7.98 9.21
CA ILE A 310 -13.19 8.83 10.41
C ILE A 310 -11.76 8.97 10.93
N VAL A 311 -11.08 7.84 11.16
CA VAL A 311 -9.73 7.79 11.76
C VAL A 311 -8.72 8.52 10.89
N LEU A 312 -8.84 8.42 9.56
CA LEU A 312 -8.00 9.13 8.60
C LEU A 312 -7.87 10.62 8.89
N VAL A 313 -9.00 11.31 9.13
CA VAL A 313 -9.02 12.77 9.36
C VAL A 313 -8.20 13.13 10.60
N TYR A 314 -8.39 12.36 11.67
CA TYR A 314 -7.64 12.59 12.92
C TYR A 314 -6.17 12.16 12.81
N ALA A 315 -5.88 11.12 12.05
CA ALA A 315 -4.51 10.67 11.81
C ALA A 315 -3.69 11.72 11.04
N ILE A 316 -4.26 12.29 9.97
CA ILE A 316 -3.60 13.38 9.21
C ILE A 316 -3.31 14.57 10.13
N GLU A 317 -4.28 15.01 10.93
CA GLU A 317 -4.07 16.11 11.86
C GLU A 317 -3.05 15.78 12.94
N PHE A 318 -3.06 14.57 13.47
CA PHE A 318 -2.11 14.14 14.49
C PHE A 318 -0.68 14.13 13.95
N ILE A 319 -0.48 13.53 12.77
CA ILE A 319 0.84 13.45 12.12
C ILE A 319 1.35 14.86 11.78
N ASP A 320 0.50 15.71 11.18
CA ASP A 320 0.88 17.08 10.79
C ASP A 320 1.04 18.01 12.00
N HIS A 321 0.05 18.08 12.88
CA HIS A 321 0.00 19.13 13.92
C HIS A 321 0.71 18.75 15.21
N ARG A 322 0.82 17.45 15.54
CA ARG A 322 1.42 16.96 16.78
C ARG A 322 2.82 16.40 16.59
N LEU A 323 2.99 15.57 15.57
CA LEU A 323 4.30 14.98 15.28
C LEU A 323 5.18 15.90 14.42
N HIS A 324 4.61 16.92 13.78
CA HIS A 324 5.28 17.84 12.86
C HIS A 324 5.98 17.09 11.71
N ILE A 325 5.33 16.05 11.20
CA ILE A 325 5.78 15.30 10.04
C ILE A 325 4.98 15.77 8.83
N ASP A 326 5.68 16.26 7.82
CA ASP A 326 5.07 16.77 6.59
C ASP A 326 4.91 15.65 5.57
N ASP A 327 3.68 15.17 5.43
CA ASP A 327 3.26 14.20 4.42
C ASP A 327 2.33 14.91 3.42
N PRO A 328 2.83 15.28 2.23
CA PRO A 328 2.09 16.10 1.26
C PRO A 328 0.76 15.53 0.81
N VAL A 329 0.66 14.21 0.67
CA VAL A 329 -0.54 13.54 0.13
C VAL A 329 -1.32 12.75 1.18
N GLY A 330 -0.78 12.61 2.39
CA GLY A 330 -1.40 11.84 3.46
C GLY A 330 -1.17 10.33 3.37
N ALA A 331 -0.13 9.90 2.65
CA ALA A 331 0.18 8.48 2.41
C ALA A 331 0.31 7.68 3.70
N SER A 332 1.00 8.22 4.71
CA SER A 332 1.19 7.57 6.02
C SER A 332 -0.14 7.33 6.73
N SER A 333 -1.10 8.26 6.62
CA SER A 333 -2.42 8.13 7.23
C SER A 333 -3.32 7.18 6.46
N VAL A 334 -3.36 7.31 5.12
CA VAL A 334 -4.19 6.48 4.24
C VAL A 334 -3.71 5.02 4.27
N HIS A 335 -2.42 4.80 4.05
CA HIS A 335 -1.88 3.45 3.88
C HIS A 335 -1.38 2.86 5.20
N GLY A 336 -0.60 3.59 6.00
CA GLY A 336 -0.08 3.11 7.28
C GLY A 336 -1.20 2.92 8.31
N VAL A 337 -1.84 4.01 8.72
CA VAL A 337 -2.84 3.96 9.80
C VAL A 337 -4.06 3.12 9.40
N CYS A 338 -4.61 3.29 8.19
CA CYS A 338 -5.80 2.53 7.78
C CYS A 338 -5.46 1.09 7.39
N GLY A 339 -4.22 0.78 6.95
CA GLY A 339 -3.76 -0.58 6.72
C GLY A 339 -3.67 -1.38 8.02
N ILE A 340 -3.04 -0.80 9.05
CA ILE A 340 -2.98 -1.36 10.40
C ILE A 340 -4.39 -1.59 10.93
N LEU A 341 -5.23 -0.56 10.87
CA LEU A 341 -6.58 -0.61 11.42
C LEU A 341 -7.45 -1.65 10.72
N GLY A 342 -7.41 -1.71 9.38
CA GLY A 342 -8.16 -2.67 8.57
C GLY A 342 -7.78 -4.12 8.89
N THR A 343 -6.48 -4.40 9.02
CA THR A 343 -5.96 -5.72 9.42
C THR A 343 -6.46 -6.13 10.81
N ILE A 344 -6.44 -5.21 11.78
CA ILE A 344 -6.96 -5.46 13.13
C ILE A 344 -8.48 -5.68 13.10
N LEU A 345 -9.23 -4.84 12.36
CA LEU A 345 -10.67 -4.94 12.23
C LEU A 345 -11.11 -6.23 11.53
N THR A 346 -10.31 -6.80 10.64
CA THR A 346 -10.53 -8.12 10.05
C THR A 346 -10.59 -9.19 11.14
N GLY A 347 -9.68 -9.17 12.12
CA GLY A 347 -9.69 -10.08 13.27
C GLY A 347 -10.95 -9.99 14.15
N LEU A 348 -11.63 -8.84 14.14
CA LEU A 348 -12.89 -8.64 14.84
C LEU A 348 -14.11 -9.02 14.01
N LEU A 349 -14.13 -8.68 12.70
CA LEU A 349 -15.31 -8.65 11.85
C LEU A 349 -15.37 -9.79 10.82
N ALA A 350 -14.39 -10.69 10.76
CA ALA A 350 -14.48 -11.89 9.93
C ALA A 350 -15.66 -12.77 10.38
N THR A 351 -16.52 -13.19 9.44
CA THR A 351 -17.77 -13.87 9.76
C THR A 351 -17.56 -15.23 10.43
N ASP A 352 -16.54 -15.97 9.98
CA ASP A 352 -16.32 -17.37 10.38
C ASP A 352 -15.16 -17.55 11.38
N SER A 353 -14.45 -16.45 11.73
CA SER A 353 -13.27 -16.50 12.61
C SER A 353 -13.14 -15.28 13.53
N GLY A 354 -13.92 -14.23 13.31
CA GLY A 354 -13.81 -12.97 14.03
C GLY A 354 -14.33 -13.00 15.45
N ALA A 355 -13.66 -12.28 16.34
CA ALA A 355 -13.98 -12.26 17.77
C ALA A 355 -15.41 -11.77 18.08
N LEU A 356 -15.97 -10.84 17.30
CA LEU A 356 -17.31 -10.30 17.50
C LEU A 356 -18.43 -11.27 17.08
N TYR A 357 -18.10 -12.32 16.32
CA TYR A 357 -19.03 -13.39 15.94
C TYR A 357 -18.95 -14.61 16.86
N GLY A 358 -18.20 -14.53 17.97
CA GLY A 358 -18.16 -15.59 18.99
C GLY A 358 -17.13 -16.69 18.70
N HIS A 359 -16.20 -16.52 17.75
CA HIS A 359 -15.18 -17.50 17.41
C HIS A 359 -13.92 -17.43 18.29
N GLY A 360 -13.97 -16.65 19.39
CA GLY A 360 -12.84 -16.48 20.31
C GLY A 360 -11.87 -15.40 19.84
N TRP A 361 -10.77 -15.24 20.55
CA TRP A 361 -9.81 -14.15 20.37
C TRP A 361 -8.53 -14.56 19.61
N GLY A 362 -8.42 -15.84 19.22
CA GLY A 362 -7.22 -16.36 18.57
C GLY A 362 -6.92 -15.65 17.26
N PHE A 363 -7.89 -15.58 16.35
CA PHE A 363 -7.71 -14.90 15.06
C PHE A 363 -7.43 -13.39 15.22
N PHE A 364 -8.14 -12.72 16.13
CA PHE A 364 -7.84 -11.31 16.46
C PHE A 364 -6.41 -11.15 16.98
N GLY A 365 -5.94 -12.04 17.86
CA GLY A 365 -4.57 -12.05 18.36
C GLY A 365 -3.55 -12.27 17.24
N ALA A 366 -3.81 -13.20 16.31
CA ALA A 366 -2.97 -13.46 15.17
C ALA A 366 -2.86 -12.22 14.24
N GLN A 367 -3.97 -11.53 13.98
CA GLN A 367 -3.98 -10.30 13.19
C GLN A 367 -3.20 -9.16 13.87
N CYS A 368 -3.39 -8.95 15.18
CA CYS A 368 -2.65 -7.95 15.94
C CYS A 368 -1.14 -8.25 15.97
N PHE A 369 -0.77 -9.52 16.15
CA PHE A 369 0.63 -9.93 16.20
C PHE A 369 1.29 -9.82 14.81
N GLY A 370 0.63 -10.32 13.75
CA GLY A 370 1.16 -10.30 12.39
C GLY A 370 1.41 -8.87 11.91
N ILE A 371 0.43 -7.96 12.06
CA ILE A 371 0.61 -6.56 11.66
C ILE A 371 1.72 -5.87 12.46
N LEU A 372 1.84 -6.15 13.76
CA LEU A 372 2.91 -5.59 14.59
C LEU A 372 4.30 -6.00 14.09
N VAL A 373 4.48 -7.27 13.75
CA VAL A 373 5.79 -7.78 13.30
C VAL A 373 6.14 -7.27 11.90
N ILE A 374 5.18 -7.23 10.99
CA ILE A 374 5.34 -6.68 9.63
C ILE A 374 5.72 -5.19 9.72
N ASP A 375 4.99 -4.41 10.51
CA ASP A 375 5.29 -2.98 10.67
C ASP A 375 6.60 -2.71 11.40
N LEU A 376 6.98 -3.56 12.34
CA LEU A 376 8.30 -3.47 13.00
C LEU A 376 9.43 -3.72 11.99
N TRP A 377 9.27 -4.71 11.10
CA TRP A 377 10.21 -4.95 10.00
C TRP A 377 10.32 -3.73 9.09
N ALA A 378 9.19 -3.18 8.62
CA ALA A 378 9.16 -1.99 7.80
C ALA A 378 9.78 -0.77 8.52
N ALA A 379 9.51 -0.62 9.82
CA ALA A 379 10.04 0.49 10.62
C ALA A 379 11.56 0.40 10.80
N VAL A 380 12.08 -0.76 11.17
CA VAL A 380 13.52 -0.96 11.40
C VAL A 380 14.29 -0.82 10.09
N THR A 381 13.85 -1.51 9.04
CA THR A 381 14.53 -1.48 7.74
C THR A 381 14.41 -0.12 7.07
N GLY A 382 13.26 0.54 7.17
CA GLY A 382 13.06 1.91 6.69
C GLY A 382 13.93 2.92 7.45
N PHE A 383 14.03 2.80 8.77
CA PHE A 383 14.92 3.65 9.56
C PHE A 383 16.38 3.50 9.11
N LEU A 384 16.87 2.27 8.99
CA LEU A 384 18.23 2.01 8.53
C LEU A 384 18.47 2.56 7.12
N LEU A 385 17.53 2.34 6.21
CA LEU A 385 17.62 2.79 4.83
C LEU A 385 17.65 4.32 4.73
N PHE A 386 16.62 5.01 5.21
CA PHE A 386 16.49 6.46 5.03
C PHE A 386 17.51 7.25 5.81
N TYR A 387 17.84 6.86 7.04
CA TYR A 387 18.89 7.53 7.81
C TYR A 387 20.29 7.16 7.32
N GLY A 388 20.48 5.96 6.78
CA GLY A 388 21.71 5.57 6.08
C GLY A 388 21.97 6.46 4.86
N ILE A 389 20.96 6.61 3.97
CA ILE A 389 21.03 7.50 2.81
C ILE A 389 21.27 8.95 3.25
N LYS A 390 20.51 9.42 4.26
CA LYS A 390 20.65 10.78 4.79
C LYS A 390 22.06 11.10 5.26
N LYS A 391 22.74 10.16 5.94
CA LYS A 391 24.10 10.34 6.48
C LYS A 391 25.20 10.22 5.43
N THR A 392 25.00 9.45 4.39
CA THR A 392 26.02 9.16 3.36
C THR A 392 25.93 10.10 2.17
N HIS A 393 24.81 10.09 1.45
CA HIS A 393 24.62 10.82 0.19
C HIS A 393 23.74 12.05 0.32
N GLY A 394 23.04 12.18 1.48
CA GLY A 394 22.04 13.22 1.69
C GLY A 394 20.74 12.93 0.92
N LEU A 395 19.63 12.91 1.64
CA LEU A 395 18.32 12.52 1.10
C LEU A 395 17.58 13.67 0.39
N ARG A 396 17.82 14.92 0.83
CA ARG A 396 17.07 16.12 0.43
C ARG A 396 17.84 16.97 -0.58
N VAL A 397 17.10 17.59 -1.50
CA VAL A 397 17.65 18.63 -2.40
C VAL A 397 18.02 19.91 -1.63
N GLY A 398 18.84 20.79 -2.24
CA GLY A 398 19.14 22.10 -1.68
C GLY A 398 17.91 23.02 -1.64
N SER A 399 17.90 23.99 -0.70
CA SER A 399 16.76 24.90 -0.48
C SER A 399 16.35 25.64 -1.76
N ARG A 400 17.31 26.09 -2.57
CA ARG A 400 17.05 26.76 -3.84
C ARG A 400 16.27 25.87 -4.81
N ILE A 401 16.67 24.62 -4.97
CA ILE A 401 16.00 23.63 -5.83
C ILE A 401 14.57 23.38 -5.36
N GLU A 402 14.37 23.26 -4.05
CA GLU A 402 13.03 23.09 -3.46
C GLU A 402 12.14 24.33 -3.67
N GLU A 403 12.72 25.55 -3.61
CA GLU A 403 11.99 26.79 -3.84
C GLU A 403 11.63 26.98 -5.32
N GLU A 404 12.53 26.69 -6.23
CA GLU A 404 12.33 26.86 -7.67
C GLU A 404 11.57 25.69 -8.32
N GLY A 405 11.70 24.47 -7.78
CA GLY A 405 11.01 23.25 -8.23
C GLY A 405 11.98 22.19 -8.77
N LEU A 406 11.62 20.93 -8.56
CA LEU A 406 12.47 19.79 -8.91
C LEU A 406 12.48 19.49 -10.41
N ASP A 407 11.43 19.86 -11.14
CA ASP A 407 11.26 19.51 -12.54
C ASP A 407 12.45 19.99 -13.40
N ILE A 408 12.80 21.25 -13.25
CA ILE A 408 13.89 21.84 -14.04
C ILE A 408 15.26 21.33 -13.58
N TYR A 409 15.47 21.19 -12.26
CA TYR A 409 16.80 20.84 -11.73
C TYR A 409 17.12 19.36 -11.80
N GLU A 410 16.13 18.49 -11.62
CA GLU A 410 16.35 17.05 -11.62
C GLU A 410 16.10 16.42 -13.02
N HIS A 411 15.30 17.07 -13.90
CA HIS A 411 14.90 16.51 -15.19
C HIS A 411 15.13 17.42 -16.40
N GLY A 412 15.31 18.73 -16.18
CA GLY A 412 15.48 19.71 -17.28
C GLY A 412 14.20 19.98 -18.09
N GLU A 413 13.05 19.58 -17.58
CA GLU A 413 11.75 19.64 -18.24
C GLU A 413 10.70 20.28 -17.32
N SER A 414 9.61 20.78 -17.90
CA SER A 414 8.43 21.25 -17.17
C SER A 414 7.17 20.67 -17.78
N CYS A 415 6.22 20.25 -16.94
CA CYS A 415 4.91 19.80 -17.39
C CYS A 415 3.96 20.96 -17.74
N TYR A 416 4.29 22.16 -17.32
CA TYR A 416 3.46 23.36 -17.54
C TYR A 416 4.32 24.51 -18.09
N ASN A 417 3.79 25.23 -19.05
CA ASN A 417 4.44 26.40 -19.68
C ASN A 417 4.20 27.66 -18.86
#